data_41d661432ad862ea227c8fad63ea98bd
#
_entry.id   41d661432ad862ea227c8fad63ea98bd
#
_cell.length_a   1.000
_cell.length_b   1.000
_cell.length_c   1.000
_cell.angle_alpha   90.00
_cell.angle_beta   90.00
_cell.angle_gamma   90.00
#
_symmetry.space_group_name_H-M   'P 1'
#
loop_
_entity.id
_entity.type
_entity.pdbx_description
1 polymer ?
#
loop_
_entity_poly.entity_id
_entity_poly.type
_entity_poly.pdbx_seq_one_letter_code
_entity_poly.pdbx_strand_id
1 'polypeptide(L)'
;MANLFFKSPITVPSIFHIPDKSMIMNYFSMLFIALSNNCLIFAMPYRQCRRAASKTMKNKAVMTETNERKLPVGIQSFKKIIEEGYLYVDKTEMVWNLANKGARYDYLSRPRRFGKSVLVDTLQCYFEGRKELFEGLKIMEMEKDWTCHPVIRLDMSNGSDNAKDLEAYLDFVFSKYEKLYETKLPDTASLTVRFSNIIETANKVTGKQVVILIDEYDSPLQHSW
;
A
#
# COMPACT_ATOMS: atom_id res chain seq x y z
N MET A 1 2.68 -15.78 32.09
CA MET A 1 2.42 -16.85 31.11
C MET A 1 1.52 -16.28 30.01
N ALA A 2 2.10 -15.83 28.93
CA ALA A 2 1.36 -15.26 27.80
C ALA A 2 1.44 -16.25 26.65
N ASN A 3 0.31 -16.88 26.31
CA ASN A 3 0.18 -17.78 25.18
C ASN A 3 0.17 -16.97 23.88
N LEU A 4 1.29 -17.06 23.16
CA LEU A 4 1.34 -16.66 21.74
C LEU A 4 0.59 -17.72 20.92
N PHE A 5 -0.59 -17.40 20.48
CA PHE A 5 -1.25 -18.15 19.40
C PHE A 5 -0.67 -17.72 18.05
N PHE A 6 0.36 -18.42 17.60
CA PHE A 6 0.70 -18.49 16.18
C PHE A 6 -0.34 -19.36 15.49
N LYS A 7 -1.31 -18.76 14.80
CA LYS A 7 -2.17 -19.49 13.87
C LYS A 7 -1.51 -19.49 12.50
N SER A 8 -1.11 -20.69 12.09
CA SER A 8 -0.69 -21.22 10.79
C SER A 8 0.59 -20.65 10.18
N PRO A 9 1.59 -21.48 9.94
CA PRO A 9 2.71 -21.15 9.09
C PRO A 9 2.18 -20.96 7.66
N ILE A 10 2.57 -19.87 7.01
CA ILE A 10 2.42 -19.71 5.57
C ILE A 10 3.29 -20.81 4.95
N THR A 11 2.67 -21.92 4.57
CA THR A 11 3.32 -22.96 3.79
C THR A 11 3.57 -22.38 2.39
N VAL A 12 4.80 -21.96 2.16
CA VAL A 12 5.30 -21.64 0.82
C VAL A 12 5.28 -22.96 0.04
N PRO A 13 4.54 -23.07 -1.06
CA PRO A 13 4.57 -24.29 -1.87
C PRO A 13 5.99 -24.56 -2.34
N SER A 14 6.49 -25.76 -2.09
CA SER A 14 7.85 -26.23 -2.36
C SER A 14 8.19 -26.46 -3.87
N ILE A 15 7.53 -25.73 -4.78
CA ILE A 15 7.62 -25.93 -6.25
C ILE A 15 8.24 -24.69 -6.95
N PHE A 16 9.00 -23.88 -6.26
CA PHE A 16 9.61 -22.71 -6.88
C PHE A 16 11.12 -22.83 -6.93
N HIS A 17 11.64 -23.17 -8.12
CA HIS A 17 13.05 -23.01 -8.41
C HIS A 17 13.28 -21.53 -8.70
N ILE A 18 13.81 -20.78 -7.72
CA ILE A 18 14.04 -19.34 -7.81
C ILE A 18 15.52 -19.15 -8.15
N PRO A 19 15.85 -18.55 -9.30
CA PRO A 19 17.24 -18.41 -9.75
C PRO A 19 18.09 -17.50 -8.86
N ASP A 20 17.49 -16.54 -8.17
CA ASP A 20 18.21 -15.63 -7.27
C ASP A 20 17.52 -15.55 -5.89
N LYS A 21 17.91 -16.46 -5.00
CA LYS A 21 17.44 -16.49 -3.61
C LYS A 21 17.82 -15.24 -2.81
N SER A 22 18.88 -14.53 -3.21
CA SER A 22 19.37 -13.36 -2.48
C SER A 22 18.43 -12.17 -2.59
N MET A 23 17.83 -11.96 -3.74
CA MET A 23 16.88 -10.87 -3.99
C MET A 23 15.60 -11.04 -3.17
N ILE A 24 15.05 -12.26 -3.17
CA ILE A 24 13.83 -12.57 -2.42
C ILE A 24 14.08 -12.46 -0.92
N MET A 25 15.24 -12.93 -0.45
CA MET A 25 15.64 -12.78 0.95
C MET A 25 15.76 -11.30 1.34
N ASN A 26 16.31 -10.45 0.49
CA ASN A 26 16.38 -9.01 0.74
C ASN A 26 14.99 -8.35 0.77
N TYR A 27 14.10 -8.72 -0.16
CA TYR A 27 12.73 -8.24 -0.19
C TYR A 27 11.94 -8.66 1.05
N PHE A 28 12.00 -9.97 1.43
CA PHE A 28 11.39 -10.46 2.66
C PHE A 28 12.03 -9.86 3.91
N SER A 29 13.33 -9.61 3.92
CA SER A 29 14.01 -8.94 5.02
C SER A 29 13.51 -7.51 5.21
N MET A 30 13.30 -6.77 4.12
CA MET A 30 12.72 -5.43 4.16
C MET A 30 11.28 -5.45 4.69
N LEU A 31 10.48 -6.40 4.22
CA LEU A 31 9.11 -6.60 4.72
C LEU A 31 9.13 -6.96 6.22
N PHE A 32 10.05 -7.82 6.64
CA PHE A 32 10.22 -8.23 8.03
C PHE A 32 10.68 -7.09 8.94
N ILE A 33 11.56 -6.21 8.46
CA ILE A 33 11.98 -5.01 9.20
C ILE A 33 10.82 -4.04 9.37
N ALA A 34 10.02 -3.83 8.32
CA ALA A 34 8.81 -3.05 8.41
C ALA A 34 7.85 -3.63 9.47
N LEU A 35 7.77 -4.97 9.55
CA LEU A 35 6.99 -5.69 10.57
C LEU A 35 7.50 -5.44 12.00
N SER A 36 8.80 -5.32 12.20
CA SER A 36 9.40 -5.12 13.54
C SER A 36 9.31 -3.68 14.05
N ASN A 37 9.25 -2.69 13.16
CA ASN A 37 9.36 -1.26 13.49
C ASN A 37 8.03 -0.55 13.79
N ASN A 38 7.01 -1.28 14.25
CA ASN A 38 5.72 -0.69 14.65
C ASN A 38 5.04 0.19 13.57
N CYS A 39 5.09 -0.23 12.30
CA CYS A 39 4.38 0.42 11.20
C CYS A 39 3.10 -0.31 10.80
N LEU A 40 2.21 0.39 10.09
CA LEU A 40 1.06 -0.18 9.41
C LEU A 40 1.46 -0.56 7.98
N ILE A 41 1.15 -1.77 7.55
CA ILE A 41 1.49 -2.26 6.21
C ILE A 41 0.22 -2.66 5.47
N PHE A 42 0.06 -2.10 4.27
CA PHE A 42 -0.99 -2.48 3.34
C PHE A 42 -0.34 -2.99 2.06
N ALA A 43 -0.54 -4.26 1.74
CA ALA A 43 0.05 -4.90 0.57
C ALA A 43 -1.02 -5.36 -0.43
N MET A 44 -0.82 -5.06 -1.71
CA MET A 44 -1.71 -5.40 -2.81
C MET A 44 -1.01 -6.27 -3.85
N PRO A 45 -1.51 -7.48 -4.17
CA PRO A 45 -0.92 -8.37 -5.16
C PRO A 45 -1.28 -8.02 -6.60
N TYR A 46 -0.39 -8.36 -7.51
CA TYR A 46 -0.60 -8.25 -8.94
C TYR A 46 -1.50 -9.37 -9.51
N ARG A 47 -1.43 -10.60 -8.99
CA ARG A 47 -2.10 -11.78 -9.58
C ARG A 47 -3.51 -12.06 -9.09
N GLN A 48 -4.30 -12.56 -10.02
CA GLN A 48 -5.61 -13.15 -9.78
C GLN A 48 -5.52 -14.47 -9.02
N CYS A 49 -6.29 -14.59 -7.96
CA CYS A 49 -6.84 -15.89 -7.59
C CYS A 49 -8.03 -16.17 -8.52
N ARG A 50 -7.92 -17.18 -9.41
CA ARG A 50 -9.07 -17.71 -10.14
C ARG A 50 -9.99 -18.39 -9.12
N ARG A 51 -11.24 -17.92 -9.06
CA ARG A 51 -12.39 -18.44 -8.32
C ARG A 51 -12.53 -18.00 -6.86
N ALA A 52 -13.29 -16.93 -6.68
CA ALA A 52 -14.23 -16.85 -5.56
C ALA A 52 -15.52 -16.24 -6.11
N ALA A 53 -16.61 -16.94 -5.89
CA ALA A 53 -17.94 -16.67 -6.42
C ALA A 53 -18.48 -15.32 -5.93
N SER A 54 -19.15 -14.62 -6.83
CA SER A 54 -19.88 -13.40 -6.59
C SER A 54 -20.90 -13.57 -5.45
N LYS A 55 -20.72 -12.83 -4.37
CA LYS A 55 -21.84 -12.40 -3.56
C LYS A 55 -22.17 -10.98 -3.97
N THR A 56 -23.22 -10.84 -4.72
CA THR A 56 -23.76 -9.58 -5.21
C THR A 56 -24.17 -8.72 -4.00
N MET A 57 -23.35 -7.74 -3.65
CA MET A 57 -23.81 -6.66 -2.80
C MET A 57 -24.61 -5.71 -3.68
N LYS A 58 -25.92 -5.68 -3.46
CA LYS A 58 -26.81 -4.66 -4.00
C LYS A 58 -26.54 -3.34 -3.28
N ASN A 59 -25.59 -2.56 -3.77
CA ASN A 59 -25.45 -1.18 -3.37
C ASN A 59 -26.51 -0.37 -4.13
N LYS A 60 -27.46 0.17 -3.37
CA LYS A 60 -28.45 1.12 -3.85
C LYS A 60 -27.71 2.42 -4.16
N ALA A 61 -27.43 2.66 -5.42
CA ALA A 61 -26.92 3.94 -5.88
C ALA A 61 -28.00 4.98 -5.59
N VAL A 62 -27.72 5.93 -4.74
CA VAL A 62 -28.53 7.15 -4.61
C VAL A 62 -28.26 7.97 -5.85
N MET A 63 -29.17 7.91 -6.80
CA MET A 63 -29.17 8.78 -7.98
C MET A 63 -29.74 10.13 -7.55
N THR A 64 -28.88 11.09 -7.32
CA THR A 64 -29.23 12.50 -7.28
C THR A 64 -28.75 13.16 -8.58
N GLU A 65 -29.67 13.77 -9.25
CA GLU A 65 -29.61 14.70 -10.38
C GLU A 65 -28.42 14.60 -11.36
N THR A 66 -28.78 14.50 -12.63
CA THR A 66 -27.98 14.30 -13.83
C THR A 66 -26.97 15.44 -14.09
N ASN A 67 -25.94 15.48 -13.32
CA ASN A 67 -24.68 16.04 -13.76
C ASN A 67 -23.91 14.86 -14.41
N GLU A 68 -23.74 14.86 -15.71
CA GLU A 68 -23.03 13.81 -16.46
C GLU A 68 -21.55 13.78 -16.04
N ARG A 69 -21.27 13.17 -14.88
CA ARG A 69 -19.88 12.98 -14.41
C ARG A 69 -19.19 12.00 -15.34
N LYS A 70 -18.04 12.39 -15.85
CA LYS A 70 -17.20 11.52 -16.69
C LYS A 70 -16.72 10.30 -15.92
N LEU A 71 -16.68 9.13 -16.59
CA LEU A 71 -16.10 7.92 -16.01
C LEU A 71 -14.57 8.03 -15.95
N PRO A 72 -13.91 7.62 -14.86
CA PRO A 72 -12.46 7.68 -14.70
C PRO A 72 -11.75 6.53 -15.44
N VAL A 73 -11.89 6.46 -16.76
CA VAL A 73 -11.28 5.41 -17.57
C VAL A 73 -9.77 5.56 -17.56
N GLY A 74 -9.05 4.55 -17.05
CA GLY A 74 -7.58 4.56 -16.99
C GLY A 74 -6.97 5.44 -15.88
N ILE A 75 -7.79 6.12 -15.06
CA ILE A 75 -7.31 6.98 -13.98
C ILE A 75 -7.18 6.14 -12.71
N GLN A 76 -5.97 6.12 -12.14
CA GLN A 76 -5.65 5.36 -10.92
C GLN A 76 -5.44 6.28 -9.70
N SER A 77 -5.41 7.59 -9.89
CA SER A 77 -5.24 8.55 -8.82
C SER A 77 -6.58 9.00 -8.26
N PHE A 78 -6.82 8.72 -6.97
CA PHE A 78 -7.99 9.20 -6.23
C PHE A 78 -8.06 10.72 -6.23
N LYS A 79 -6.92 11.38 -5.94
CA LYS A 79 -6.81 12.82 -5.96
C LYS A 79 -7.33 13.38 -7.29
N LYS A 80 -6.84 12.88 -8.43
CA LYS A 80 -7.24 13.32 -9.75
C LYS A 80 -8.73 13.06 -10.03
N ILE A 81 -9.26 11.91 -9.59
CA ILE A 81 -10.68 11.56 -9.73
C ILE A 81 -11.57 12.62 -9.05
N ILE A 82 -11.19 13.03 -7.84
CA ILE A 82 -11.97 14.00 -7.06
C ILE A 82 -11.79 15.42 -7.62
N GLU A 83 -10.55 15.89 -7.82
CA GLU A 83 -10.25 17.26 -8.27
C GLU A 83 -10.81 17.57 -9.66
N GLU A 84 -10.82 16.60 -10.57
CA GLU A 84 -11.37 16.77 -11.94
C GLU A 84 -12.87 16.41 -12.04
N GLY A 85 -13.51 16.06 -10.91
CA GLY A 85 -14.96 15.81 -10.84
C GLY A 85 -15.43 14.55 -11.55
N TYR A 86 -14.57 13.54 -11.69
CA TYR A 86 -14.98 12.24 -12.24
C TYR A 86 -15.94 11.50 -11.30
N LEU A 87 -16.66 10.54 -11.84
CA LEU A 87 -17.51 9.67 -11.04
C LEU A 87 -16.64 8.78 -10.12
N TYR A 88 -16.79 8.97 -8.82
CA TYR A 88 -16.17 8.10 -7.82
C TYR A 88 -17.22 7.20 -7.16
N VAL A 89 -16.98 5.89 -7.16
CA VAL A 89 -17.81 4.95 -6.39
C VAL A 89 -17.25 4.92 -4.98
N ASP A 90 -17.98 5.54 -4.06
CA ASP A 90 -17.53 5.71 -2.69
C ASP A 90 -17.33 4.37 -1.97
N LYS A 91 -16.09 4.10 -1.62
CA LYS A 91 -15.62 2.95 -0.81
C LYS A 91 -14.86 3.40 0.42
N THR A 92 -15.00 4.67 0.81
CA THR A 92 -14.21 5.26 1.89
C THR A 92 -14.55 4.69 3.26
N GLU A 93 -15.74 4.10 3.45
CA GLU A 93 -16.05 3.29 4.64
C GLU A 93 -15.06 2.11 4.79
N MET A 94 -14.66 1.49 3.68
CA MET A 94 -13.66 0.42 3.70
C MET A 94 -12.28 0.97 4.08
N VAL A 95 -11.91 2.14 3.59
CA VAL A 95 -10.65 2.83 3.95
C VAL A 95 -10.61 3.07 5.45
N TRP A 96 -11.68 3.64 6.01
CA TRP A 96 -11.78 3.90 7.44
C TRP A 96 -11.71 2.60 8.28
N ASN A 97 -12.41 1.55 7.84
CA ASN A 97 -12.39 0.26 8.54
C ASN A 97 -10.99 -0.38 8.50
N LEU A 98 -10.26 -0.31 7.38
CA LEU A 98 -8.88 -0.79 7.29
C LEU A 98 -7.96 0.00 8.23
N ALA A 99 -8.09 1.31 8.25
CA ALA A 99 -7.24 2.17 9.08
C ALA A 99 -7.52 2.02 10.58
N ASN A 100 -8.78 1.84 11.00
CA ASN A 100 -9.18 1.91 12.40
C ASN A 100 -9.54 0.57 13.05
N LYS A 101 -9.94 -0.42 12.26
CA LYS A 101 -10.34 -1.76 12.73
C LYS A 101 -9.52 -2.87 12.11
N GLY A 102 -8.67 -2.53 11.17
CA GLY A 102 -7.79 -3.46 10.50
C GLY A 102 -6.73 -4.04 11.43
N ALA A 103 -6.09 -5.08 10.97
CA ALA A 103 -4.90 -5.59 11.61
C ALA A 103 -3.72 -4.63 11.34
N ARG A 104 -2.64 -4.79 12.10
CA ARG A 104 -1.37 -4.08 11.84
C ARG A 104 -0.85 -4.31 10.41
N TYR A 105 -1.24 -5.44 9.83
CA TYR A 105 -0.88 -5.88 8.49
C TYR A 105 -2.15 -6.29 7.77
N ASP A 106 -2.53 -5.51 6.77
CA ASP A 106 -3.67 -5.79 5.94
C ASP A 106 -3.23 -6.17 4.53
N TYR A 107 -3.85 -7.23 4.03
CA TYR A 107 -3.57 -7.81 2.74
C TYR A 107 -4.85 -7.84 1.91
N LEU A 108 -4.89 -7.09 0.81
CA LEU A 108 -6.05 -7.05 -0.07
C LEU A 108 -5.76 -7.69 -1.42
N SER A 109 -6.30 -8.89 -1.62
CA SER A 109 -6.27 -9.57 -2.92
C SER A 109 -7.55 -9.25 -3.70
N ARG A 110 -7.40 -8.65 -4.89
CA ARG A 110 -8.49 -8.40 -5.85
C ARG A 110 -8.02 -8.67 -7.28
N PRO A 111 -8.92 -9.06 -8.20
CA PRO A 111 -8.59 -9.18 -9.61
C PRO A 111 -8.06 -7.88 -10.21
N ARG A 112 -7.37 -7.97 -11.35
CA ARG A 112 -6.96 -6.79 -12.13
C ARG A 112 -8.16 -5.92 -12.47
N ARG A 113 -7.99 -4.61 -12.55
CA ARG A 113 -9.00 -3.59 -12.87
C ARG A 113 -10.15 -3.45 -11.86
N PHE A 114 -9.99 -3.99 -10.65
CA PHE A 114 -10.96 -3.83 -9.55
C PHE A 114 -10.60 -2.68 -8.60
N GLY A 115 -9.85 -1.69 -9.06
CA GLY A 115 -9.57 -0.45 -8.33
C GLY A 115 -8.58 -0.59 -7.17
N LYS A 116 -7.62 -1.55 -7.25
CA LYS A 116 -6.56 -1.71 -6.23
C LYS A 116 -5.73 -0.44 -6.08
N SER A 117 -5.11 0.03 -7.17
CA SER A 117 -4.25 1.20 -7.16
C SER A 117 -4.99 2.48 -6.74
N VAL A 118 -6.28 2.61 -7.14
CA VAL A 118 -7.13 3.71 -6.64
C VAL A 118 -7.33 3.60 -5.13
N LEU A 119 -7.52 2.40 -4.59
CA LEU A 119 -7.66 2.21 -3.15
C LEU A 119 -6.34 2.53 -2.40
N VAL A 120 -5.18 2.13 -2.94
CA VAL A 120 -3.87 2.49 -2.39
C VAL A 120 -3.70 4.01 -2.38
N ASP A 121 -4.07 4.69 -3.46
CA ASP A 121 -4.01 6.15 -3.57
C ASP A 121 -4.99 6.83 -2.59
N THR A 122 -6.18 6.25 -2.41
CA THR A 122 -7.16 6.73 -1.41
C THR A 122 -6.62 6.58 0.02
N LEU A 123 -6.01 5.43 0.35
CA LEU A 123 -5.35 5.20 1.64
C LEU A 123 -4.20 6.19 1.87
N GLN A 124 -3.41 6.45 0.83
CA GLN A 124 -2.34 7.45 0.90
C GLN A 124 -2.90 8.83 1.25
N CYS A 125 -3.90 9.30 0.50
CA CYS A 125 -4.53 10.60 0.76
C CYS A 125 -5.16 10.68 2.16
N TYR A 126 -5.75 9.59 2.63
CA TYR A 126 -6.31 9.51 3.98
C TYR A 126 -5.23 9.64 5.06
N PHE A 127 -4.17 8.84 4.98
CA PHE A 127 -3.09 8.89 5.97
C PHE A 127 -2.21 10.15 5.87
N GLU A 128 -2.16 10.80 4.71
CA GLU A 128 -1.57 12.12 4.56
C GLU A 128 -2.44 13.24 5.16
N GLY A 129 -3.65 12.92 5.65
CA GLY A 129 -4.55 13.89 6.28
C GLY A 129 -5.21 14.85 5.28
N ARG A 130 -5.33 14.49 4.00
CA ARG A 130 -5.92 15.33 2.95
C ARG A 130 -7.45 15.34 3.01
N LYS A 131 -7.98 15.89 4.06
CA LYS A 131 -9.41 15.93 4.37
C LYS A 131 -10.25 16.52 3.22
N GLU A 132 -9.73 17.52 2.54
CA GLU A 132 -10.40 18.24 1.44
C GLU A 132 -10.80 17.33 0.28
N LEU A 133 -10.06 16.22 0.04
CA LEU A 133 -10.38 15.27 -1.02
C LEU A 133 -11.54 14.33 -0.67
N PHE A 134 -11.95 14.32 0.58
CA PHE A 134 -12.99 13.40 1.09
C PHE A 134 -14.33 14.09 1.34
N GLU A 135 -14.43 15.39 1.04
CA GLU A 135 -15.68 16.14 1.20
C GLU A 135 -16.84 15.49 0.46
N GLY A 136 -17.97 15.31 1.15
CA GLY A 136 -19.14 14.66 0.60
C GLY A 136 -19.06 13.14 0.50
N LEU A 137 -17.97 12.51 0.95
CA LEU A 137 -17.81 11.06 1.00
C LEU A 137 -18.15 10.54 2.41
N LYS A 138 -18.51 9.26 2.48
CA LYS A 138 -19.01 8.61 3.70
C LYS A 138 -18.03 8.64 4.87
N ILE A 139 -16.72 8.64 4.59
CA ILE A 139 -15.68 8.69 5.61
C ILE A 139 -15.75 9.97 6.47
N MET A 140 -16.27 11.07 5.92
CA MET A 140 -16.41 12.33 6.65
C MET A 140 -17.37 12.22 7.87
N GLU A 141 -18.29 11.29 7.83
CA GLU A 141 -19.22 11.01 8.94
C GLU A 141 -18.54 10.15 10.03
N MET A 142 -17.52 9.37 9.64
CA MET A 142 -16.89 8.36 10.48
C MET A 142 -15.59 8.86 11.10
N GLU A 143 -14.80 9.64 10.35
CA GLU A 143 -13.48 10.14 10.77
C GLU A 143 -13.59 11.54 11.37
N LYS A 144 -13.00 11.71 12.56
CA LYS A 144 -13.05 12.98 13.29
C LYS A 144 -11.68 13.66 13.37
N ASP A 145 -10.62 12.86 13.49
CA ASP A 145 -9.31 13.39 13.91
C ASP A 145 -8.38 13.72 12.75
N TRP A 146 -8.58 13.12 11.58
CA TRP A 146 -7.77 13.34 10.35
C TRP A 146 -6.26 13.46 10.65
N THR A 147 -5.76 12.49 11.40
CA THR A 147 -4.35 12.48 11.79
C THR A 147 -3.45 12.27 10.58
N CYS A 148 -2.46 13.17 10.40
CA CYS A 148 -1.44 13.03 9.37
C CYS A 148 -0.36 12.05 9.82
N HIS A 149 -0.11 11.03 9.02
CA HIS A 149 0.94 10.02 9.22
C HIS A 149 2.00 10.14 8.14
N PRO A 150 3.27 9.82 8.42
CA PRO A 150 4.27 9.63 7.37
C PRO A 150 3.92 8.40 6.54
N VAL A 151 3.81 8.58 5.23
CA VAL A 151 3.45 7.49 4.29
C VAL A 151 4.64 7.16 3.40
N ILE A 152 5.00 5.88 3.35
CA ILE A 152 5.97 5.33 2.41
C ILE A 152 5.22 4.48 1.41
N ARG A 153 5.21 4.88 0.14
CA ARG A 153 4.57 4.13 -0.94
C ARG A 153 5.61 3.45 -1.82
N LEU A 154 5.42 2.15 -2.04
CA LEU A 154 6.21 1.31 -2.92
C LEU A 154 5.30 0.72 -4.00
N ASP A 155 5.60 1.00 -5.28
CA ASP A 155 4.93 0.39 -6.43
C ASP A 155 5.92 -0.59 -7.08
N MET A 156 5.76 -1.87 -6.75
CA MET A 156 6.70 -2.92 -7.14
C MET A 156 6.62 -3.30 -8.61
N SER A 157 5.67 -2.74 -9.37
CA SER A 157 5.60 -2.93 -10.82
C SER A 157 6.75 -2.25 -11.57
N ASN A 158 7.34 -1.21 -10.97
CA ASN A 158 8.41 -0.41 -11.59
C ASN A 158 9.79 -1.08 -11.57
N GLY A 159 9.97 -2.18 -10.84
CA GLY A 159 11.24 -2.91 -10.74
C GLY A 159 11.07 -4.39 -11.07
N SER A 160 10.13 -4.73 -11.96
CA SER A 160 9.70 -6.11 -12.13
C SER A 160 10.55 -6.95 -13.11
N ASP A 161 11.39 -6.32 -13.95
CA ASP A 161 12.03 -7.05 -15.05
C ASP A 161 13.21 -7.93 -14.58
N ASN A 162 13.96 -7.47 -13.59
CA ASN A 162 15.04 -8.25 -12.98
C ASN A 162 15.47 -7.66 -11.62
N ALA A 163 16.37 -8.37 -10.91
CA ALA A 163 16.88 -7.98 -9.60
C ALA A 163 17.54 -6.60 -9.56
N LYS A 164 18.30 -6.26 -10.61
CA LYS A 164 19.03 -4.98 -10.68
C LYS A 164 18.09 -3.80 -10.88
N ASP A 165 17.03 -3.99 -11.68
CA ASP A 165 16.02 -2.95 -11.90
C ASP A 165 15.22 -2.71 -10.62
N LEU A 166 14.92 -3.76 -9.86
CA LEU A 166 14.28 -3.65 -8.56
C LEU A 166 15.17 -2.91 -7.55
N GLU A 167 16.46 -3.23 -7.49
CA GLU A 167 17.41 -2.53 -6.63
C GLU A 167 17.52 -1.05 -7.02
N ALA A 168 17.63 -0.73 -8.30
CA ALA A 168 17.70 0.64 -8.79
C ALA A 168 16.41 1.43 -8.49
N TYR A 169 15.24 0.79 -8.64
CA TYR A 169 13.97 1.39 -8.28
C TYR A 169 13.89 1.69 -6.78
N LEU A 170 14.23 0.71 -5.93
CA LEU A 170 14.22 0.89 -4.47
C LEU A 170 15.22 1.96 -4.02
N ASP A 171 16.42 1.97 -4.61
CA ASP A 171 17.43 3.01 -4.38
C ASP A 171 16.88 4.41 -4.69
N PHE A 172 16.26 4.56 -5.85
CA PHE A 172 15.61 5.81 -6.27
C PHE A 172 14.50 6.25 -5.30
N VAL A 173 13.63 5.33 -4.90
CA VAL A 173 12.52 5.63 -3.98
C VAL A 173 13.05 5.99 -2.60
N PHE A 174 14.01 5.24 -2.07
CA PHE A 174 14.59 5.51 -0.76
C PHE A 174 15.32 6.84 -0.73
N SER A 175 16.07 7.17 -1.77
CA SER A 175 16.74 8.47 -1.88
C SER A 175 15.77 9.66 -1.77
N LYS A 176 14.52 9.52 -2.22
CA LYS A 176 13.49 10.56 -2.02
C LYS A 176 13.09 10.70 -0.55
N TYR A 177 12.85 9.58 0.14
CA TYR A 177 12.47 9.61 1.55
C TYR A 177 13.62 9.99 2.46
N GLU A 178 14.85 9.61 2.11
CA GLU A 178 16.07 10.04 2.81
C GLU A 178 16.23 11.57 2.77
N LYS A 179 16.01 12.17 1.60
CA LYS A 179 16.00 13.63 1.46
C LYS A 179 14.86 14.28 2.25
N LEU A 180 13.67 13.67 2.22
CA LEU A 180 12.49 14.20 2.91
C LEU A 180 12.66 14.22 4.43
N TYR A 181 13.27 13.17 5.00
CA TYR A 181 13.46 13.02 6.45
C TYR A 181 14.89 13.37 6.91
N GLU A 182 15.74 13.86 5.99
CA GLU A 182 17.13 14.26 6.27
C GLU A 182 17.94 13.15 6.95
N THR A 183 17.76 11.90 6.47
CA THR A 183 18.50 10.76 7.02
C THR A 183 19.99 10.85 6.64
N LYS A 184 20.86 10.41 7.56
CA LYS A 184 22.31 10.43 7.37
C LYS A 184 22.84 9.00 7.49
N LEU A 185 23.07 8.36 6.37
CA LEU A 185 23.72 7.06 6.28
C LEU A 185 24.89 7.12 5.28
N PRO A 186 25.92 6.26 5.46
CA PRO A 186 26.96 6.09 4.44
C PRO A 186 26.35 5.56 3.13
N ASP A 187 26.90 5.97 1.97
CA ASP A 187 26.46 5.51 0.65
C ASP A 187 26.60 3.97 0.46
N THR A 188 27.40 3.33 1.30
CA THR A 188 27.61 1.88 1.32
C THR A 188 26.52 1.11 2.09
N ALA A 189 25.55 1.78 2.70
CA ALA A 189 24.51 1.13 3.46
C ALA A 189 23.60 0.28 2.57
N SER A 190 23.28 -0.94 3.00
CA SER A 190 22.36 -1.79 2.25
C SER A 190 20.95 -1.20 2.20
N LEU A 191 20.17 -1.57 1.18
CA LEU A 191 18.77 -1.15 1.04
C LEU A 191 17.94 -1.44 2.31
N THR A 192 18.20 -2.57 2.94
CA THR A 192 17.55 -2.98 4.19
C THR A 192 17.81 -2.00 5.33
N VAL A 193 19.07 -1.60 5.51
CA VAL A 193 19.48 -0.63 6.54
C VAL A 193 18.92 0.76 6.25
N ARG A 194 18.97 1.18 5.00
CA ARG A 194 18.39 2.45 4.54
C ARG A 194 16.89 2.52 4.82
N PHE A 195 16.15 1.46 4.48
CA PHE A 195 14.70 1.39 4.71
C PHE A 195 14.35 1.46 6.20
N SER A 196 15.07 0.70 7.04
CA SER A 196 14.89 0.76 8.50
C SER A 196 15.13 2.18 9.04
N ASN A 197 16.22 2.81 8.61
CA ASN A 197 16.56 4.17 9.05
C ASN A 197 15.54 5.22 8.59
N ILE A 198 14.99 5.09 7.37
CA ILE A 198 13.90 5.97 6.89
C ILE A 198 12.69 5.85 7.81
N ILE A 199 12.26 4.62 8.14
CA ILE A 199 11.11 4.38 9.02
C ILE A 199 11.35 4.97 10.41
N GLU A 200 12.51 4.69 11.01
CA GLU A 200 12.85 5.20 12.35
C GLU A 200 12.92 6.72 12.38
N THR A 201 13.54 7.32 11.36
CA THR A 201 13.66 8.78 11.29
C THR A 201 12.31 9.44 11.03
N ALA A 202 11.50 8.90 10.13
CA ALA A 202 10.14 9.39 9.88
C ALA A 202 9.28 9.34 11.15
N ASN A 203 9.37 8.26 11.91
CA ASN A 203 8.67 8.13 13.20
C ASN A 203 9.19 9.15 14.23
N LYS A 204 10.51 9.32 14.36
CA LYS A 204 11.13 10.28 15.30
C LYS A 204 10.75 11.72 14.96
N VAL A 205 10.79 12.09 13.69
CA VAL A 205 10.51 13.47 13.23
C VAL A 205 9.03 13.81 13.39
N THR A 206 8.14 12.88 13.08
CA THR A 206 6.70 13.15 13.09
C THR A 206 6.03 12.80 14.41
N GLY A 207 6.65 11.98 15.25
CA GLY A 207 6.03 11.40 16.45
C GLY A 207 4.84 10.49 16.15
N LYS A 208 4.64 10.09 14.87
CA LYS A 208 3.52 9.31 14.40
C LYS A 208 3.96 7.96 13.84
N GLN A 209 3.05 7.00 13.88
CA GLN A 209 3.28 5.70 13.27
C GLN A 209 3.43 5.84 11.76
N VAL A 210 4.43 5.17 11.18
CA VAL A 210 4.68 5.16 9.74
C VAL A 210 3.71 4.21 9.05
N VAL A 211 3.16 4.64 7.93
CA VAL A 211 2.29 3.82 7.09
C VAL A 211 3.05 3.40 5.83
N ILE A 212 3.06 2.11 5.56
CA ILE A 212 3.71 1.55 4.36
C ILE A 212 2.64 1.00 3.44
N LEU A 213 2.56 1.55 2.23
CA LEU A 213 1.65 1.14 1.18
C LEU A 213 2.44 0.44 0.09
N ILE A 214 2.11 -0.83 -0.20
CA ILE A 214 2.79 -1.61 -1.22
C ILE A 214 1.80 -2.03 -2.29
N ASP A 215 1.95 -1.50 -3.50
CA ASP A 215 1.18 -1.89 -4.68
C ASP A 215 1.96 -2.91 -5.51
N GLU A 216 1.26 -3.87 -6.13
CA GLU A 216 1.79 -4.91 -7.03
C GLU A 216 2.99 -5.69 -6.42
N TYR A 217 2.94 -6.00 -5.10
CA TYR A 217 4.05 -6.61 -4.35
C TYR A 217 4.54 -7.95 -4.93
N ASP A 218 3.72 -8.67 -5.67
CA ASP A 218 4.04 -9.95 -6.31
C ASP A 218 4.63 -9.79 -7.73
N SER A 219 4.72 -8.55 -8.24
CA SER A 219 5.26 -8.27 -9.57
C SER A 219 6.71 -8.77 -9.75
N PRO A 220 7.64 -8.54 -8.82
CA PRO A 220 9.00 -9.05 -8.93
C PRO A 220 9.12 -10.57 -9.01
N LEU A 221 8.11 -11.29 -8.50
CA LEU A 221 8.08 -12.75 -8.52
C LEU A 221 7.60 -13.32 -9.85
N GLN A 222 6.95 -12.52 -10.70
CA GLN A 222 6.34 -13.01 -11.94
C GLN A 222 7.32 -13.05 -13.12
N HIS A 223 8.37 -12.25 -13.06
CA HIS A 223 9.40 -12.13 -14.11
C HIS A 223 10.67 -12.94 -13.83
N SER A 224 10.69 -13.68 -12.72
CA SER A 224 11.80 -14.57 -12.33
C SER A 224 11.67 -16.01 -12.88
N TRP A 225 10.83 -16.23 -13.94
CA TRP A 225 10.61 -17.54 -14.56
C TRP A 225 11.25 -17.62 -15.93
#